data_fc3b1d9d01fc2fb315d3714313515973
#
_entry.id   fc3b1d9d01fc2fb315d3714313515973
#
_cell.length_a   1.000
_cell.length_b   1.000
_cell.length_c   1.000
_cell.angle_alpha   90.00
_cell.angle_beta   90.00
_cell.angle_gamma   90.00
#
_symmetry.space_group_name_H-M   'P 1'
#
loop_
_entity.id
_entity.type
_entity.pdbx_description
1 polymer ?
#
loop_
_entity_poly.entity_id
_entity_poly.type
_entity_poly.pdbx_seq_one_letter_code
_entity_poly.pdbx_strand_id
1 'polypeptide(L)'
;MFKRISTLLLLLLSFSFAKADSITGQCGDSLYWFFDTETHHLDLTGKGKMNLNKYSAWTTKNITIHSIHFSDSITSIDSYAFEEQALTEVVIPASVKKFGNRVFANNLSLLRFEYNGEGYCEIEDKVLYNCKNLRYFKGATKMLAYNDALDTVIVTYGYALTNFYERTYIDNTLAYDTRLSGKYDERPKKIKTFFFPSQIEVIGDYLLCNAVELSGIVIPNKTKKIGKSSFLNCSSLDSLVFMGDGIENIGDSAFCNCSQLAKISLQDTLPPIIEAHTFEGVDRSIPIYVPMGASERYKEAPYWSEFYNFIEPSPATYVDEVPVQYNAAKKVFLNGQLLIINDDIIYNIMGQKQLKP
;
A
#
# COMPACT_ATOMS: atom_id res chain seq x y z
N MET A 1 55.45 4.64 -39.38
CA MET A 1 55.48 5.02 -37.97
C MET A 1 54.57 6.23 -37.77
N PHE A 2 53.26 6.00 -37.69
CA PHE A 2 52.31 7.05 -37.22
C PHE A 2 51.35 6.40 -36.26
N LYS A 3 51.46 6.87 -35.04
CA LYS A 3 50.82 6.35 -33.84
C LYS A 3 49.36 6.78 -33.74
N ARG A 4 48.58 5.83 -33.29
CA ARG A 4 47.31 5.93 -32.60
C ARG A 4 47.23 7.13 -31.67
N ILE A 5 46.52 8.19 -32.06
CA ILE A 5 45.92 9.15 -31.20
C ILE A 5 44.62 9.56 -31.90
N SER A 6 43.51 9.16 -31.40
CA SER A 6 42.21 9.75 -31.61
C SER A 6 41.04 8.75 -31.57
N THR A 7 40.87 8.11 -30.46
CA THR A 7 39.59 7.43 -30.20
C THR A 7 38.95 7.94 -28.87
N LEU A 8 39.59 8.92 -28.23
CA LEU A 8 39.07 9.53 -26.99
C LEU A 8 38.45 10.94 -27.19
N LEU A 9 38.53 11.49 -28.40
CA LEU A 9 38.03 12.83 -28.68
C LEU A 9 36.69 12.84 -29.43
N LEU A 10 36.17 11.67 -29.83
CA LEU A 10 34.88 11.55 -30.54
C LEU A 10 33.68 11.24 -29.64
N LEU A 11 33.90 11.04 -28.35
CA LEU A 11 32.81 10.80 -27.35
C LEU A 11 32.40 12.08 -26.60
N LEU A 12 33.02 13.22 -26.90
CA LEU A 12 32.71 14.52 -26.28
C LEU A 12 31.96 15.48 -27.18
N LEU A 13 31.55 15.05 -28.37
CA LEU A 13 30.93 15.95 -29.36
C LEU A 13 29.44 15.65 -29.66
N SER A 14 28.77 14.81 -28.90
CA SER A 14 27.36 14.49 -29.11
C SER A 14 26.40 14.99 -28.01
N PHE A 15 26.86 15.84 -27.09
CA PHE A 15 26.01 16.46 -26.08
C PHE A 15 26.13 17.98 -26.05
N SER A 16 26.09 18.62 -27.21
CA SER A 16 25.85 20.07 -27.25
C SER A 16 24.45 20.36 -27.80
N PHE A 17 23.41 19.89 -27.08
CA PHE A 17 22.22 20.72 -27.00
C PHE A 17 22.53 21.78 -25.96
N ALA A 18 22.57 23.02 -26.39
CA ALA A 18 22.61 24.17 -25.50
C ALA A 18 21.41 24.05 -24.55
N LYS A 19 21.59 23.47 -23.36
CA LYS A 19 20.64 23.56 -22.27
C LYS A 19 20.89 24.94 -21.65
N ALA A 20 20.16 25.91 -22.09
CA ALA A 20 20.05 27.18 -21.41
C ALA A 20 19.47 26.90 -20.02
N ASP A 21 20.11 27.46 -18.98
CA ASP A 21 19.61 27.63 -17.64
C ASP A 21 19.38 26.37 -16.78
N SER A 22 20.38 25.49 -16.70
CA SER A 22 20.38 24.42 -15.70
C SER A 22 21.21 24.82 -14.48
N ILE A 23 20.72 24.48 -13.28
CA ILE A 23 21.41 24.69 -12.03
C ILE A 23 21.85 23.32 -11.48
N THR A 24 23.08 23.21 -11.04
CA THR A 24 23.62 21.95 -10.52
C THR A 24 24.24 22.13 -9.15
N GLY A 25 24.41 21.05 -8.43
CA GLY A 25 25.11 21.04 -7.15
C GLY A 25 25.33 19.65 -6.61
N GLN A 26 25.81 19.59 -5.38
CA GLN A 26 26.04 18.37 -4.64
C GLN A 26 25.08 18.32 -3.45
N CYS A 27 24.56 17.14 -3.11
CA CYS A 27 23.67 16.93 -1.97
C CYS A 27 24.03 15.70 -1.12
N GLY A 28 25.23 15.17 -1.31
CA GLY A 28 25.83 14.06 -0.55
C GLY A 28 27.28 13.83 -1.00
N ASP A 29 28.04 12.98 -0.33
CA ASP A 29 29.48 12.79 -0.66
C ASP A 29 29.70 12.27 -2.09
N SER A 30 28.74 11.52 -2.65
CA SER A 30 28.77 11.04 -4.03
C SER A 30 27.38 11.19 -4.69
N LEU A 31 26.60 12.16 -4.23
CA LEU A 31 25.25 12.43 -4.71
C LEU A 31 25.21 13.86 -5.22
N TYR A 32 24.73 14.02 -6.44
CA TYR A 32 24.67 15.26 -7.17
C TYR A 32 23.24 15.50 -7.67
N TRP A 33 22.92 16.78 -7.91
CA TRP A 33 21.65 17.17 -8.46
C TRP A 33 21.79 18.09 -9.65
N PHE A 34 20.85 17.99 -10.55
CA PHE A 34 20.69 18.81 -11.72
C PHE A 34 19.24 19.30 -11.77
N PHE A 35 19.02 20.58 -11.86
CA PHE A 35 17.71 21.18 -11.98
C PHE A 35 17.56 21.91 -13.29
N ASP A 36 16.54 21.52 -14.05
CA ASP A 36 16.13 22.16 -15.29
C ASP A 36 15.13 23.28 -14.96
N THR A 37 15.53 24.55 -15.19
CA THR A 37 14.71 25.72 -14.85
C THR A 37 13.51 25.92 -15.75
N GLU A 38 13.49 25.30 -16.93
CA GLU A 38 12.40 25.39 -17.91
C GLU A 38 11.27 24.42 -17.58
N THR A 39 11.63 23.18 -17.26
CA THR A 39 10.68 22.10 -16.93
C THR A 39 10.40 21.98 -15.44
N HIS A 40 11.17 22.65 -14.58
CA HIS A 40 11.16 22.49 -13.14
C HIS A 40 11.41 21.05 -12.68
N HIS A 41 12.22 20.30 -13.44
CA HIS A 41 12.60 18.93 -13.17
C HIS A 41 13.90 18.85 -12.41
N LEU A 42 13.93 18.03 -11.36
CA LEU A 42 15.12 17.75 -10.57
C LEU A 42 15.59 16.31 -10.81
N ASP A 43 16.81 16.17 -11.32
CA ASP A 43 17.51 14.89 -11.37
C ASP A 43 18.47 14.72 -10.20
N LEU A 44 18.37 13.63 -9.48
CA LEU A 44 19.35 13.20 -8.48
C LEU A 44 20.17 12.03 -9.03
N THR A 45 21.48 12.25 -9.16
CA THR A 45 22.41 11.27 -9.75
C THR A 45 23.50 10.90 -8.76
N GLY A 46 24.10 9.71 -8.94
CA GLY A 46 25.14 9.21 -8.05
C GLY A 46 24.61 8.22 -7.03
N LYS A 47 25.24 8.13 -5.85
CA LYS A 47 24.96 7.08 -4.88
C LYS A 47 25.14 7.55 -3.43
N GLY A 48 24.49 6.82 -2.51
CA GLY A 48 24.70 6.98 -1.08
C GLY A 48 23.67 7.88 -0.41
N LYS A 49 24.06 8.50 0.69
CA LYS A 49 23.17 9.26 1.56
C LYS A 49 23.07 10.71 1.10
N MET A 50 21.88 11.26 1.14
CA MET A 50 21.67 12.71 1.07
C MET A 50 22.14 13.37 2.36
N ASN A 51 22.73 14.57 2.27
CA ASN A 51 23.15 15.37 3.41
C ASN A 51 23.03 16.86 3.07
N LEU A 52 21.85 17.42 3.30
CA LEU A 52 21.53 18.82 2.99
C LEU A 52 22.19 19.81 3.97
N ASN A 53 22.54 19.36 5.18
CA ASN A 53 23.24 20.20 6.15
C ASN A 53 24.68 20.52 5.74
N LYS A 54 25.30 19.63 4.95
CA LYS A 54 26.70 19.76 4.49
C LYS A 54 26.80 20.43 3.11
N TYR A 55 25.81 20.22 2.26
CA TYR A 55 25.84 20.66 0.85
C TYR A 55 24.76 21.67 0.55
N SER A 56 25.08 22.65 -0.28
CA SER A 56 24.06 23.58 -0.78
C SER A 56 23.07 22.83 -1.67
N ALA A 57 21.82 22.94 -1.34
CA ALA A 57 20.73 22.27 -2.06
C ALA A 57 19.81 23.28 -2.75
N TRP A 58 18.87 22.76 -3.50
CA TRP A 58 17.78 23.51 -4.09
C TRP A 58 17.00 24.34 -3.07
N THR A 59 16.88 23.88 -1.83
CA THR A 59 16.18 24.60 -0.73
C THR A 59 16.72 25.99 -0.45
N THR A 60 18.03 26.22 -0.66
CA THR A 60 18.66 27.53 -0.46
C THR A 60 18.55 28.46 -1.69
N LYS A 61 18.06 27.95 -2.82
CA LYS A 61 18.03 28.65 -4.12
C LYS A 61 16.65 29.12 -4.53
N ASN A 62 15.66 28.97 -3.67
CA ASN A 62 14.26 29.35 -3.95
C ASN A 62 13.70 28.65 -5.20
N ILE A 63 14.04 27.37 -5.39
CA ILE A 63 13.62 26.54 -6.51
C ILE A 63 12.32 25.84 -6.15
N THR A 64 11.34 25.88 -7.06
CA THR A 64 10.13 25.07 -6.95
C THR A 64 10.25 23.85 -7.87
N ILE A 65 10.15 22.63 -7.31
CA ILE A 65 10.28 21.38 -8.03
C ILE A 65 8.89 20.86 -8.40
N HIS A 66 8.67 20.59 -9.70
CA HIS A 66 7.42 20.00 -10.19
C HIS A 66 7.51 18.50 -10.42
N SER A 67 8.69 18.00 -10.80
CA SER A 67 8.96 16.59 -10.97
C SER A 67 10.36 16.24 -10.53
N ILE A 68 10.56 14.98 -10.11
CA ILE A 68 11.83 14.52 -9.58
C ILE A 68 12.15 13.11 -10.05
N HIS A 69 13.41 12.88 -10.38
CA HIS A 69 13.97 11.55 -10.61
C HIS A 69 15.03 11.25 -9.56
N PHE A 70 14.95 10.04 -8.98
CA PHE A 70 15.90 9.52 -8.00
C PHE A 70 16.79 8.45 -8.62
N SER A 71 18.09 8.57 -8.48
CA SER A 71 19.02 7.50 -8.82
C SER A 71 18.71 6.23 -8.04
N ASP A 72 18.78 5.07 -8.70
CA ASP A 72 18.57 3.74 -8.09
C ASP A 72 19.61 3.36 -7.02
N SER A 73 20.58 4.23 -6.74
CA SER A 73 21.64 4.01 -5.77
C SER A 73 21.59 4.97 -4.57
N ILE A 74 20.54 5.77 -4.44
CA ILE A 74 20.29 6.60 -3.27
C ILE A 74 19.86 5.72 -2.12
N THR A 75 20.48 5.92 -0.92
CA THR A 75 20.18 5.09 0.26
C THR A 75 19.43 5.80 1.36
N SER A 76 19.43 7.14 1.38
CA SER A 76 18.62 7.93 2.32
C SER A 76 18.22 9.27 1.71
N ILE A 77 17.06 9.75 2.13
CA ILE A 77 16.56 11.10 1.82
C ILE A 77 16.50 11.89 3.12
N ASP A 78 17.11 13.06 3.12
CA ASP A 78 17.28 13.89 4.32
C ASP A 78 15.98 14.60 4.71
N SER A 79 15.90 15.04 5.97
CA SER A 79 14.74 15.75 6.50
C SER A 79 14.44 17.03 5.73
N TYR A 80 13.15 17.31 5.49
CA TYR A 80 12.63 18.49 4.81
C TYR A 80 13.10 18.65 3.35
N ALA A 81 13.70 17.62 2.75
CA ALA A 81 14.35 17.71 1.44
C ALA A 81 13.43 18.24 0.34
N PHE A 82 12.18 17.84 0.36
CA PHE A 82 11.18 18.19 -0.67
C PHE A 82 9.89 18.70 -0.04
N GLU A 83 9.99 19.31 1.15
CA GLU A 83 8.84 19.96 1.78
C GLU A 83 8.37 21.16 0.96
N GLU A 84 7.04 21.35 0.87
CA GLU A 84 6.41 22.51 0.22
C GLU A 84 6.77 22.68 -1.26
N GLN A 85 7.01 21.57 -1.97
CA GLN A 85 7.21 21.59 -3.41
C GLN A 85 5.88 21.45 -4.19
N ALA A 86 5.94 21.60 -5.50
CA ALA A 86 4.79 21.45 -6.41
C ALA A 86 4.80 20.08 -7.12
N LEU A 87 5.33 19.04 -6.46
CA LEU A 87 5.40 17.69 -6.99
C LEU A 87 4.01 17.13 -7.24
N THR A 88 3.82 16.50 -8.41
CA THR A 88 2.56 15.81 -8.78
C THR A 88 2.66 14.30 -8.61
N GLU A 89 3.83 13.75 -8.84
CA GLU A 89 4.15 12.34 -8.67
C GLU A 89 5.54 12.17 -8.07
N VAL A 90 5.68 11.16 -7.22
CA VAL A 90 6.96 10.78 -6.61
C VAL A 90 7.09 9.26 -6.66
N VAL A 91 8.18 8.77 -7.26
CA VAL A 91 8.55 7.36 -7.27
C VAL A 91 9.93 7.22 -6.61
N ILE A 92 9.96 6.49 -5.50
CA ILE A 92 11.18 6.27 -4.71
C ILE A 92 11.74 4.89 -4.98
N PRO A 93 13.03 4.75 -5.35
CA PRO A 93 13.65 3.47 -5.63
C PRO A 93 13.79 2.59 -4.37
N ALA A 94 13.90 1.27 -4.59
CA ALA A 94 14.04 0.27 -3.53
C ALA A 94 15.34 0.38 -2.71
N SER A 95 16.33 1.10 -3.23
CA SER A 95 17.61 1.37 -2.57
C SER A 95 17.50 2.28 -1.36
N VAL A 96 16.48 3.15 -1.30
CA VAL A 96 16.26 4.03 -0.15
C VAL A 96 15.87 3.21 1.07
N LYS A 97 16.63 3.35 2.16
CA LYS A 97 16.43 2.63 3.43
C LYS A 97 16.21 3.58 4.61
N LYS A 98 16.23 4.89 4.36
CA LYS A 98 15.95 5.89 5.38
C LYS A 98 15.25 7.10 4.78
N PHE A 99 14.16 7.51 5.42
CA PHE A 99 13.46 8.78 5.22
C PHE A 99 13.58 9.65 6.46
N GLY A 100 14.06 10.87 6.29
CA GLY A 100 14.05 11.88 7.33
C GLY A 100 12.65 12.42 7.64
N ASN A 101 12.61 13.40 8.54
CA ASN A 101 11.37 14.03 8.96
C ASN A 101 10.80 14.92 7.82
N ARG A 102 9.48 14.87 7.59
CA ARG A 102 8.74 15.77 6.69
C ARG A 102 9.29 15.85 5.25
N VAL A 103 9.90 14.78 4.75
CA VAL A 103 10.61 14.78 3.46
C VAL A 103 9.76 15.35 2.34
N PHE A 104 8.48 14.97 2.24
CA PHE A 104 7.54 15.42 1.21
C PHE A 104 6.33 16.14 1.81
N ALA A 105 6.42 16.64 3.04
CA ALA A 105 5.30 17.31 3.68
C ALA A 105 4.81 18.53 2.87
N ASN A 106 3.52 18.83 2.98
CA ASN A 106 2.88 19.99 2.36
C ASN A 106 2.97 20.06 0.82
N ASN A 107 3.20 18.94 0.14
CA ASN A 107 3.11 18.87 -1.32
C ASN A 107 1.63 18.80 -1.73
N LEU A 108 0.99 19.97 -1.84
CA LEU A 108 -0.45 20.06 -2.08
C LEU A 108 -0.87 19.63 -3.50
N SER A 109 0.06 19.57 -4.44
CA SER A 109 -0.17 19.09 -5.81
C SER A 109 0.05 17.59 -5.97
N LEU A 110 0.56 16.89 -4.93
CA LEU A 110 0.94 15.48 -5.01
C LEU A 110 -0.32 14.60 -5.12
N LEU A 111 -0.40 13.87 -6.24
CA LEU A 111 -1.49 12.94 -6.55
C LEU A 111 -1.09 11.48 -6.37
N ARG A 112 0.20 11.16 -6.60
CA ARG A 112 0.73 9.80 -6.58
C ARG A 112 2.06 9.75 -5.84
N PHE A 113 2.17 8.80 -4.91
CA PHE A 113 3.42 8.46 -4.24
C PHE A 113 3.64 6.95 -4.28
N GLU A 114 4.82 6.54 -4.69
CA GLU A 114 5.22 5.13 -4.73
C GLU A 114 6.62 4.94 -4.16
N TYR A 115 6.74 4.05 -3.17
CA TYR A 115 8.01 3.56 -2.66
C TYR A 115 8.17 2.09 -3.02
N ASN A 116 9.22 1.77 -3.76
CA ASN A 116 9.47 0.43 -4.31
C ASN A 116 10.34 -0.45 -3.40
N GLY A 117 10.69 0.04 -2.20
CA GLY A 117 11.45 -0.75 -1.24
C GLY A 117 10.60 -1.84 -0.59
N GLU A 118 11.22 -2.99 -0.42
CA GLU A 118 10.72 -4.10 0.37
C GLU A 118 11.53 -4.26 1.65
N GLY A 119 10.90 -4.74 2.72
CA GLY A 119 11.55 -4.97 4.01
C GLY A 119 11.76 -3.70 4.84
N TYR A 120 12.67 -3.77 5.82
CA TYR A 120 12.88 -2.71 6.78
C TYR A 120 13.37 -1.42 6.14
N CYS A 121 12.71 -0.33 6.49
CA CYS A 121 13.09 1.05 6.16
C CYS A 121 12.94 1.92 7.40
N GLU A 122 13.96 2.69 7.72
CA GLU A 122 13.89 3.69 8.79
C GLU A 122 13.08 4.88 8.29
N ILE A 123 11.94 5.13 8.92
CA ILE A 123 11.04 6.21 8.55
C ILE A 123 10.88 7.12 9.76
N GLU A 124 11.31 8.37 9.64
CA GLU A 124 11.06 9.41 10.64
C GLU A 124 9.60 9.92 10.52
N ASP A 125 9.27 10.98 11.23
CA ASP A 125 7.89 11.43 11.31
C ASP A 125 7.42 12.23 10.09
N LYS A 126 6.11 12.12 9.79
CA LYS A 126 5.39 13.06 8.91
C LYS A 126 5.93 13.15 7.48
N VAL A 127 6.47 12.07 6.92
CA VAL A 127 7.09 12.06 5.57
C VAL A 127 6.16 12.66 4.52
N LEU A 128 4.87 12.28 4.52
CA LEU A 128 3.83 12.77 3.60
C LEU A 128 2.76 13.60 4.33
N TYR A 129 3.14 14.31 5.38
CA TYR A 129 2.21 15.12 6.15
C TYR A 129 1.49 16.16 5.28
N ASN A 130 0.16 16.24 5.39
CA ASN A 130 -0.66 17.24 4.74
C ASN A 130 -0.56 17.29 3.19
N CYS A 131 -0.32 16.13 2.55
CA CYS A 131 -0.48 15.99 1.10
C CYS A 131 -1.96 15.74 0.77
N LYS A 132 -2.79 16.79 0.89
CA LYS A 132 -4.26 16.69 0.89
C LYS A 132 -4.88 16.15 -0.39
N ASN A 133 -4.18 16.21 -1.51
CA ASN A 133 -4.65 15.72 -2.80
C ASN A 133 -4.08 14.36 -3.19
N LEU A 134 -3.28 13.74 -2.32
CA LEU A 134 -2.71 12.42 -2.55
C LEU A 134 -3.82 11.37 -2.67
N ARG A 135 -3.94 10.75 -3.85
CA ARG A 135 -4.95 9.72 -4.16
C ARG A 135 -4.39 8.32 -4.16
N TYR A 136 -3.22 8.13 -4.74
CA TYR A 136 -2.55 6.85 -4.83
C TYR A 136 -1.33 6.82 -3.92
N PHE A 137 -1.28 5.84 -3.05
CA PHE A 137 -0.15 5.60 -2.15
C PHE A 137 0.29 4.14 -2.23
N LYS A 138 1.60 3.92 -2.41
CA LYS A 138 2.26 2.64 -2.23
C LYS A 138 3.47 2.83 -1.32
N GLY A 139 3.52 2.14 -0.19
CA GLY A 139 4.61 2.29 0.77
C GLY A 139 4.25 1.84 2.18
N ALA A 140 5.01 2.30 3.16
CA ALA A 140 4.73 2.06 4.56
C ALA A 140 3.77 3.12 5.11
N THR A 141 2.71 2.73 5.78
CA THR A 141 1.67 3.66 6.28
C THR A 141 2.18 4.68 7.28
N LYS A 142 3.29 4.41 7.97
CA LYS A 142 3.97 5.41 8.82
C LYS A 142 4.31 6.72 8.10
N MET A 143 4.38 6.70 6.77
CA MET A 143 4.63 7.89 5.95
C MET A 143 3.42 8.84 5.89
N LEU A 144 2.20 8.31 6.13
CA LEU A 144 0.94 9.02 5.93
C LEU A 144 0.53 9.82 7.16
N ALA A 145 0.03 11.03 6.96
CA ALA A 145 -0.67 11.83 7.94
C ALA A 145 -1.44 12.97 7.26
N TYR A 146 -2.72 13.14 7.56
CA TYR A 146 -3.61 14.15 6.97
C TYR A 146 -3.67 14.09 5.43
N ASN A 147 -3.91 12.87 4.90
CA ASN A 147 -4.02 12.58 3.47
C ASN A 147 -5.47 12.21 3.11
N ASP A 148 -6.37 13.19 3.12
CA ASP A 148 -7.83 12.99 3.12
C ASP A 148 -8.41 12.54 1.77
N ALA A 149 -7.63 12.60 0.68
CA ALA A 149 -8.09 12.26 -0.66
C ALA A 149 -7.69 10.84 -1.12
N LEU A 150 -7.05 10.04 -0.26
CA LEU A 150 -6.60 8.70 -0.62
C LEU A 150 -7.77 7.82 -1.09
N ASP A 151 -7.64 7.29 -2.30
CA ASP A 151 -8.56 6.30 -2.86
C ASP A 151 -7.93 4.91 -3.03
N THR A 152 -6.62 4.85 -3.26
CA THR A 152 -5.88 3.61 -3.44
C THR A 152 -4.68 3.55 -2.50
N VAL A 153 -4.64 2.54 -1.63
CA VAL A 153 -3.57 2.33 -0.66
C VAL A 153 -3.00 0.93 -0.82
N ILE A 154 -1.70 0.85 -1.12
CA ILE A 154 -0.94 -0.39 -1.20
C ILE A 154 0.13 -0.37 -0.12
N VAL A 155 -0.05 -1.20 0.90
CA VAL A 155 0.93 -1.31 1.97
C VAL A 155 1.97 -2.36 1.59
N THR A 156 3.21 -1.93 1.39
CA THR A 156 4.29 -2.81 0.92
C THR A 156 5.03 -3.49 2.06
N TYR A 157 5.08 -2.83 3.23
CA TYR A 157 5.79 -3.33 4.40
C TYR A 157 5.21 -2.70 5.67
N GLY A 158 5.08 -3.49 6.72
CA GLY A 158 4.68 -2.97 8.02
C GLY A 158 4.98 -3.98 9.10
N TYR A 159 5.93 -3.62 9.97
CA TYR A 159 5.81 -3.98 11.36
C TYR A 159 4.81 -3.00 11.94
N ALA A 160 3.74 -3.50 12.53
CA ALA A 160 2.74 -2.74 13.25
C ALA A 160 2.25 -1.47 12.53
N LEU A 161 1.18 -1.59 11.81
CA LEU A 161 0.50 -0.43 11.29
C LEU A 161 -0.54 0.02 12.31
N THR A 162 -0.12 0.96 13.11
CA THR A 162 -1.03 1.77 13.88
C THR A 162 -1.31 3.04 13.10
N ASN A 163 -2.57 3.26 12.82
CA ASN A 163 -3.15 4.55 12.53
C ASN A 163 -2.57 5.44 11.44
N PHE A 164 -3.40 5.79 10.47
CA PHE A 164 -3.14 6.90 9.53
C PHE A 164 -3.07 8.28 10.23
N TYR A 165 -3.31 8.38 11.54
CA TYR A 165 -3.51 9.66 12.23
C TYR A 165 -2.65 9.93 13.45
N GLU A 166 -2.17 8.95 14.21
CA GLU A 166 -1.13 9.16 15.23
C GLU A 166 -0.70 7.87 15.97
N ARG A 167 0.53 7.85 16.34
CA ARG A 167 1.45 6.90 16.92
C ARG A 167 0.91 5.88 17.94
N THR A 168 1.22 4.63 17.75
CA THR A 168 1.98 3.80 18.72
C THR A 168 2.44 2.50 18.07
N TYR A 169 3.68 2.12 18.32
CA TYR A 169 4.29 0.88 17.86
C TYR A 169 3.79 -0.28 18.72
N ILE A 170 3.20 -1.29 18.10
CA ILE A 170 3.02 -2.61 18.71
C ILE A 170 3.27 -3.65 17.61
N ASP A 171 4.10 -4.63 17.93
CA ASP A 171 4.59 -5.71 17.07
C ASP A 171 3.59 -6.24 16.03
N ASN A 172 3.92 -6.09 14.74
CA ASN A 172 3.20 -6.67 13.59
C ASN A 172 1.68 -6.42 13.53
N THR A 173 1.17 -5.42 14.27
CA THR A 173 -0.26 -5.11 14.39
C THR A 173 -0.60 -3.82 13.64
N LEU A 174 -1.59 -3.89 12.75
CA LEU A 174 -2.26 -2.71 12.22
C LEU A 174 -3.34 -2.30 13.22
N ALA A 175 -3.05 -1.32 14.08
CA ALA A 175 -3.99 -0.86 15.10
C ALA A 175 -4.24 0.65 15.04
N TYR A 176 -5.41 1.06 15.46
CA TYR A 176 -5.80 2.46 15.66
C TYR A 176 -5.67 2.83 17.14
N ASP A 177 -4.99 3.92 17.49
CA ASP A 177 -4.98 4.43 18.86
C ASP A 177 -6.20 5.33 19.11
N THR A 178 -7.22 4.76 19.75
CA THR A 178 -8.45 5.46 20.10
C THR A 178 -8.28 6.56 21.16
N ARG A 179 -7.11 6.62 21.82
CA ARG A 179 -6.85 7.58 22.91
C ARG A 179 -6.52 8.98 22.43
N LEU A 180 -6.18 9.14 21.15
CA LEU A 180 -5.69 10.39 20.57
C LEU A 180 -6.70 11.09 19.65
N SER A 181 -7.79 10.45 19.25
CA SER A 181 -8.83 11.05 18.42
C SER A 181 -10.16 11.09 19.14
N GLY A 182 -10.51 12.21 19.71
CA GLY A 182 -11.89 12.49 20.14
C GLY A 182 -12.88 12.65 18.96
N LYS A 183 -12.47 12.33 17.72
CA LYS A 183 -13.27 12.51 16.51
C LYS A 183 -13.16 11.28 15.61
N TYR A 184 -14.13 10.38 15.75
CA TYR A 184 -14.32 9.20 14.87
C TYR A 184 -14.59 9.53 13.39
N ASP A 185 -14.69 10.79 13.01
CA ASP A 185 -15.27 11.24 11.74
C ASP A 185 -14.25 11.67 10.67
N GLU A 186 -12.96 11.74 11.00
CA GLU A 186 -11.90 12.25 10.10
C GLU A 186 -11.08 11.14 9.39
N ARG A 187 -11.62 9.93 9.29
CA ARG A 187 -10.93 8.79 8.67
C ARG A 187 -11.08 8.80 7.15
N PRO A 188 -10.16 8.13 6.41
CA PRO A 188 -10.17 8.17 4.95
C PRO A 188 -11.44 7.52 4.39
N LYS A 189 -12.51 8.30 4.29
CA LYS A 189 -13.83 7.90 3.78
C LYS A 189 -13.82 7.53 2.30
N LYS A 190 -12.74 7.86 1.58
CA LYS A 190 -12.66 7.71 0.11
C LYS A 190 -11.84 6.51 -0.35
N ILE A 191 -11.34 5.67 0.55
CA ILE A 191 -10.58 4.49 0.16
C ILE A 191 -11.49 3.52 -0.59
N LYS A 192 -11.17 3.26 -1.87
CA LYS A 192 -11.83 2.31 -2.75
C LYS A 192 -11.11 0.98 -2.78
N THR A 193 -9.79 1.03 -2.64
CA THR A 193 -8.92 -0.14 -2.77
C THR A 193 -7.83 -0.10 -1.71
N PHE A 194 -7.70 -1.19 -0.98
CA PHE A 194 -6.69 -1.35 0.05
C PHE A 194 -6.02 -2.73 -0.07
N PHE A 195 -4.68 -2.75 -0.11
CA PHE A 195 -3.90 -3.98 -0.13
C PHE A 195 -3.03 -4.07 1.11
N PHE A 196 -3.19 -5.17 1.83
CA PHE A 196 -2.37 -5.50 2.98
C PHE A 196 -1.00 -6.05 2.55
N PRO A 197 0.06 -5.87 3.36
CA PRO A 197 1.31 -6.61 3.19
C PRO A 197 1.07 -8.11 3.43
N SER A 198 1.73 -8.97 2.65
CA SER A 198 1.52 -10.42 2.70
C SER A 198 1.87 -11.07 4.06
N GLN A 199 2.68 -10.40 4.88
CA GLN A 199 3.17 -10.90 6.17
C GLN A 199 2.36 -10.39 7.37
N ILE A 200 1.26 -9.68 7.15
CA ILE A 200 0.43 -9.15 8.25
C ILE A 200 -0.20 -10.29 9.06
N GLU A 201 0.00 -10.28 10.37
CA GLU A 201 -0.61 -11.26 11.28
C GLU A 201 -1.85 -10.71 11.99
N VAL A 202 -1.89 -9.40 12.22
CA VAL A 202 -3.00 -8.75 12.93
C VAL A 202 -3.46 -7.50 12.20
N ILE A 203 -4.73 -7.45 11.83
CA ILE A 203 -5.41 -6.24 11.39
C ILE A 203 -5.98 -5.57 12.64
N GLY A 204 -5.56 -4.34 12.91
CA GLY A 204 -5.89 -3.66 14.16
C GLY A 204 -7.30 -3.09 14.22
N ASP A 205 -7.68 -2.65 15.40
CA ASP A 205 -8.98 -2.05 15.66
C ASP A 205 -9.21 -0.81 14.80
N TYR A 206 -10.42 -0.65 14.28
CA TYR A 206 -10.90 0.53 13.53
C TYR A 206 -10.08 0.91 12.28
N LEU A 207 -9.24 0.06 11.73
CA LEU A 207 -8.30 0.39 10.66
C LEU A 207 -8.97 1.05 9.44
N LEU A 208 -9.98 0.43 8.87
CA LEU A 208 -10.73 0.92 7.71
C LEU A 208 -12.18 1.26 8.05
N CYS A 209 -12.45 1.56 9.30
CA CYS A 209 -13.77 1.99 9.76
C CYS A 209 -14.25 3.22 8.95
N ASN A 210 -15.49 3.21 8.49
CA ASN A 210 -16.09 4.23 7.64
C ASN A 210 -15.44 4.39 6.24
N ALA A 211 -14.72 3.40 5.73
CA ALA A 211 -14.28 3.36 4.33
C ALA A 211 -15.48 2.97 3.43
N VAL A 212 -16.44 3.90 3.30
CA VAL A 212 -17.74 3.66 2.66
C VAL A 212 -17.65 3.34 1.16
N GLU A 213 -16.55 3.71 0.50
CA GLU A 213 -16.31 3.43 -0.93
C GLU A 213 -15.47 2.17 -1.17
N LEU A 214 -15.05 1.47 -0.10
CA LEU A 214 -14.26 0.23 -0.21
C LEU A 214 -15.15 -0.89 -0.79
N SER A 215 -14.78 -1.38 -1.99
CA SER A 215 -15.62 -2.34 -2.71
C SER A 215 -15.31 -3.81 -2.40
N GLY A 216 -14.07 -4.13 -2.08
CA GLY A 216 -13.65 -5.48 -1.74
C GLY A 216 -12.41 -5.50 -0.86
N ILE A 217 -12.25 -6.58 -0.09
CA ILE A 217 -11.07 -6.76 0.76
C ILE A 217 -10.58 -8.20 0.71
N VAL A 218 -9.26 -8.34 0.62
CA VAL A 218 -8.57 -9.63 0.68
C VAL A 218 -7.72 -9.66 1.95
N ILE A 219 -8.01 -10.62 2.81
CA ILE A 219 -7.28 -10.87 4.06
C ILE A 219 -6.11 -11.81 3.74
N PRO A 220 -4.85 -11.41 3.99
CA PRO A 220 -3.67 -12.22 3.67
C PRO A 220 -3.60 -13.52 4.46
N ASN A 221 -2.87 -14.49 3.91
CA ASN A 221 -2.75 -15.85 4.44
C ASN A 221 -2.08 -15.96 5.82
N LYS A 222 -1.32 -14.96 6.24
CA LYS A 222 -0.66 -14.93 7.56
C LYS A 222 -1.50 -14.28 8.65
N THR A 223 -2.64 -13.70 8.28
CA THR A 223 -3.50 -13.00 9.24
C THR A 223 -4.18 -13.98 10.18
N LYS A 224 -4.01 -13.77 11.47
CA LYS A 224 -4.62 -14.55 12.56
C LYS A 224 -5.78 -13.84 13.24
N LYS A 225 -5.71 -12.49 13.27
CA LYS A 225 -6.70 -11.68 13.98
C LYS A 225 -7.13 -10.48 13.18
N ILE A 226 -8.43 -10.21 13.23
CA ILE A 226 -9.04 -8.97 12.76
C ILE A 226 -9.61 -8.25 13.99
N GLY A 227 -9.18 -7.01 14.19
CA GLY A 227 -9.55 -6.22 15.36
C GLY A 227 -10.99 -5.73 15.34
N LYS A 228 -11.41 -5.20 16.48
CA LYS A 228 -12.73 -4.60 16.68
C LYS A 228 -12.99 -3.48 15.68
N SER A 229 -14.19 -3.47 15.08
CA SER A 229 -14.64 -2.40 14.18
C SER A 229 -13.70 -2.08 13.02
N SER A 230 -12.81 -3.00 12.62
CA SER A 230 -11.78 -2.75 11.60
C SER A 230 -12.36 -2.29 10.27
N PHE A 231 -13.52 -2.79 9.89
CA PHE A 231 -14.25 -2.48 8.66
C PHE A 231 -15.68 -2.01 8.95
N LEU A 232 -15.92 -1.49 10.15
CA LEU A 232 -17.23 -0.95 10.53
C LEU A 232 -17.70 0.09 9.52
N ASN A 233 -18.96 -0.01 9.06
CA ASN A 233 -19.58 0.89 8.08
C ASN A 233 -18.90 0.92 6.70
N CYS A 234 -18.20 -0.13 6.27
CA CYS A 234 -17.76 -0.28 4.89
C CYS A 234 -18.95 -0.65 4.00
N SER A 235 -19.87 0.29 3.81
CA SER A 235 -21.19 0.03 3.21
C SER A 235 -21.18 -0.41 1.74
N SER A 236 -20.10 -0.14 1.00
CA SER A 236 -19.92 -0.61 -0.39
C SER A 236 -19.13 -1.92 -0.49
N LEU A 237 -18.70 -2.51 0.64
CA LEU A 237 -17.95 -3.75 0.62
C LEU A 237 -18.81 -4.90 0.13
N ASP A 238 -18.54 -5.40 -1.09
CA ASP A 238 -19.29 -6.47 -1.74
C ASP A 238 -18.69 -7.86 -1.56
N SER A 239 -17.38 -7.93 -1.30
CA SER A 239 -16.65 -9.19 -1.19
C SER A 239 -15.58 -9.19 -0.10
N LEU A 240 -15.57 -10.27 0.69
CA LEU A 240 -14.59 -10.55 1.73
C LEU A 240 -13.94 -11.90 1.46
N VAL A 241 -12.62 -11.90 1.25
CA VAL A 241 -11.86 -13.09 0.87
C VAL A 241 -10.71 -13.32 1.84
N PHE A 242 -10.66 -14.49 2.44
CA PHE A 242 -9.54 -14.95 3.27
C PHE A 242 -8.65 -15.86 2.43
N MET A 243 -7.34 -15.53 2.36
CA MET A 243 -6.36 -16.28 1.56
C MET A 243 -5.67 -17.41 2.33
N GLY A 244 -5.84 -17.46 3.64
CA GLY A 244 -5.25 -18.46 4.53
C GLY A 244 -6.30 -19.17 5.36
N ASP A 245 -5.86 -20.20 6.07
CA ASP A 245 -6.61 -21.06 6.96
C ASP A 245 -6.23 -20.90 8.44
N GLY A 246 -5.69 -19.73 8.79
CA GLY A 246 -5.16 -19.45 10.13
C GLY A 246 -5.87 -18.35 10.89
N ILE A 247 -7.07 -17.93 10.46
CA ILE A 247 -7.85 -16.93 11.19
C ILE A 247 -8.38 -17.54 12.50
N GLU A 248 -7.94 -16.98 13.62
CA GLU A 248 -8.36 -17.38 14.94
C GLU A 248 -9.58 -16.60 15.44
N ASN A 249 -9.57 -15.26 15.20
CA ASN A 249 -10.59 -14.36 15.75
C ASN A 249 -10.89 -13.19 14.82
N ILE A 250 -12.18 -12.85 14.71
CA ILE A 250 -12.71 -11.65 14.07
C ILE A 250 -13.48 -10.87 15.14
N GLY A 251 -12.97 -9.71 15.53
CA GLY A 251 -13.46 -8.92 16.65
C GLY A 251 -14.86 -8.38 16.49
N ASP A 252 -15.39 -7.91 17.61
CA ASP A 252 -16.73 -7.31 17.67
C ASP A 252 -16.89 -6.17 16.67
N SER A 253 -18.04 -6.13 16.00
CA SER A 253 -18.39 -5.11 14.99
C SER A 253 -17.40 -4.98 13.84
N ALA A 254 -16.51 -5.97 13.60
CA ALA A 254 -15.47 -5.85 12.59
C ALA A 254 -16.02 -5.58 11.19
N PHE A 255 -17.15 -6.16 10.82
CA PHE A 255 -17.85 -5.98 9.55
C PHE A 255 -19.29 -5.49 9.75
N CYS A 256 -19.57 -4.86 10.90
CA CYS A 256 -20.89 -4.30 11.17
C CYS A 256 -21.24 -3.21 10.14
N ASN A 257 -22.49 -3.24 9.65
CA ASN A 257 -23.00 -2.35 8.61
C ASN A 257 -22.27 -2.43 7.25
N CYS A 258 -21.62 -3.56 6.93
CA CYS A 258 -21.18 -3.86 5.56
C CYS A 258 -22.38 -4.34 4.73
N SER A 259 -23.35 -3.44 4.50
CA SER A 259 -24.68 -3.77 3.98
C SER A 259 -24.71 -4.27 2.54
N GLN A 260 -23.67 -4.03 1.75
CA GLN A 260 -23.54 -4.53 0.38
C GLN A 260 -22.74 -5.83 0.30
N LEU A 261 -22.34 -6.41 1.44
CA LEU A 261 -21.56 -7.65 1.42
C LEU A 261 -22.40 -8.77 0.80
N ALA A 262 -21.92 -9.25 -0.36
CA ALA A 262 -22.64 -10.21 -1.18
C ALA A 262 -22.04 -11.63 -1.10
N LYS A 263 -20.81 -11.77 -0.56
CA LYS A 263 -20.15 -13.07 -0.38
C LYS A 263 -19.00 -12.99 0.60
N ILE A 264 -18.78 -14.11 1.30
CA ILE A 264 -17.59 -14.34 2.13
C ILE A 264 -16.93 -15.64 1.64
N SER A 265 -15.61 -15.64 1.50
CA SER A 265 -14.83 -16.83 1.15
C SER A 265 -13.78 -17.11 2.21
N LEU A 266 -13.84 -18.25 2.86
CA LEU A 266 -12.95 -18.70 3.92
C LEU A 266 -12.17 -19.95 3.47
N GLN A 267 -10.94 -20.08 3.97
CA GLN A 267 -10.11 -21.27 3.77
C GLN A 267 -9.99 -22.12 5.04
N ASP A 268 -10.54 -21.64 6.15
CA ASP A 268 -10.50 -22.29 7.46
C ASP A 268 -11.52 -23.43 7.52
N THR A 269 -11.07 -24.63 7.86
CA THR A 269 -11.94 -25.78 8.11
C THR A 269 -12.61 -25.72 9.49
N LEU A 270 -12.06 -24.93 10.40
CA LEU A 270 -12.65 -24.58 11.69
C LEU A 270 -13.10 -23.12 11.65
N PRO A 271 -14.35 -22.82 12.02
CA PRO A 271 -14.84 -21.45 12.05
C PRO A 271 -13.99 -20.57 12.96
N PRO A 272 -13.51 -19.39 12.50
CA PRO A 272 -12.90 -18.43 13.40
C PRO A 272 -13.92 -17.95 14.45
N ILE A 273 -13.41 -17.59 15.62
CA ILE A 273 -14.26 -17.01 16.67
C ILE A 273 -14.76 -15.64 16.21
N ILE A 274 -16.07 -15.45 16.27
CA ILE A 274 -16.74 -14.15 16.00
C ILE A 274 -17.63 -13.78 17.20
N GLU A 275 -18.03 -12.51 17.26
CA GLU A 275 -18.86 -11.96 18.32
C GLU A 275 -20.25 -11.56 17.78
N ALA A 276 -21.19 -11.23 18.67
CA ALA A 276 -22.58 -10.98 18.32
C ALA A 276 -22.76 -9.91 17.24
N HIS A 277 -21.96 -8.85 17.25
CA HIS A 277 -22.09 -7.73 16.34
C HIS A 277 -21.07 -7.79 15.17
N THR A 278 -20.25 -8.84 15.05
CA THR A 278 -19.19 -8.93 14.04
C THR A 278 -19.73 -8.67 12.64
N PHE A 279 -20.89 -9.24 12.30
CA PHE A 279 -21.56 -9.08 11.01
C PHE A 279 -22.95 -8.44 11.14
N GLU A 280 -23.19 -7.63 12.16
CA GLU A 280 -24.48 -6.92 12.31
C GLU A 280 -24.76 -6.06 11.07
N GLY A 281 -26.01 -6.10 10.56
CA GLY A 281 -26.41 -5.38 9.36
C GLY A 281 -25.98 -6.03 8.03
N VAL A 282 -25.35 -7.22 8.06
CA VAL A 282 -25.06 -8.05 6.89
C VAL A 282 -26.20 -9.02 6.65
N ASP A 283 -26.62 -9.20 5.38
CA ASP A 283 -27.63 -10.17 4.99
C ASP A 283 -27.15 -11.60 5.29
N ARG A 284 -27.90 -12.35 6.09
CA ARG A 284 -27.57 -13.73 6.47
C ARG A 284 -27.79 -14.74 5.36
N SER A 285 -28.41 -14.35 4.23
CA SER A 285 -28.63 -15.21 3.05
C SER A 285 -27.44 -15.28 2.10
N ILE A 286 -26.45 -14.42 2.25
CA ILE A 286 -25.28 -14.39 1.36
C ILE A 286 -24.53 -15.72 1.35
N PRO A 287 -23.95 -16.13 0.22
CA PRO A 287 -23.11 -17.31 0.15
C PRO A 287 -21.83 -17.16 0.99
N ILE A 288 -21.61 -18.13 1.86
CA ILE A 288 -20.39 -18.31 2.64
C ILE A 288 -19.66 -19.53 2.05
N TYR A 289 -18.62 -19.28 1.29
CA TYR A 289 -17.78 -20.34 0.71
C TYR A 289 -16.81 -20.84 1.78
N VAL A 290 -16.86 -22.14 2.06
CA VAL A 290 -16.03 -22.82 3.06
C VAL A 290 -15.37 -24.06 2.46
N PRO A 291 -14.27 -24.57 3.02
CA PRO A 291 -13.65 -25.80 2.56
C PRO A 291 -14.59 -27.00 2.60
N MET A 292 -14.28 -28.02 1.78
CA MET A 292 -15.02 -29.27 1.75
C MET A 292 -15.08 -29.93 3.15
N GLY A 293 -16.28 -30.31 3.59
CA GLY A 293 -16.53 -30.92 4.90
C GLY A 293 -16.52 -29.94 6.07
N ALA A 294 -16.50 -28.63 5.82
CA ALA A 294 -16.51 -27.63 6.87
C ALA A 294 -17.88 -27.07 7.21
N SER A 295 -18.85 -27.13 6.30
CA SER A 295 -20.15 -26.41 6.41
C SER A 295 -20.91 -26.72 7.70
N GLU A 296 -20.93 -27.98 8.15
CA GLU A 296 -21.64 -28.36 9.38
C GLU A 296 -21.03 -27.71 10.61
N ARG A 297 -19.69 -27.57 10.67
CA ARG A 297 -19.02 -26.87 11.78
C ARG A 297 -19.38 -25.40 11.84
N TYR A 298 -19.50 -24.75 10.67
CA TYR A 298 -19.94 -23.35 10.58
C TYR A 298 -21.39 -23.17 11.00
N LYS A 299 -22.29 -24.10 10.61
CA LYS A 299 -23.70 -24.09 11.03
C LYS A 299 -23.91 -24.28 12.53
N GLU A 300 -22.98 -24.95 13.20
CA GLU A 300 -23.01 -25.19 14.65
C GLU A 300 -22.24 -24.13 15.46
N ALA A 301 -21.37 -23.34 14.82
CA ALA A 301 -20.53 -22.38 15.50
C ALA A 301 -21.33 -21.14 15.95
N PRO A 302 -21.06 -20.57 17.15
CA PRO A 302 -21.73 -19.37 17.65
C PRO A 302 -21.67 -18.22 16.66
N TYR A 303 -22.81 -17.56 16.44
CA TYR A 303 -23.05 -16.45 15.52
C TYR A 303 -22.84 -16.77 14.03
N TRP A 304 -21.98 -17.73 13.64
CA TRP A 304 -21.91 -18.26 12.29
C TRP A 304 -23.23 -18.99 11.92
N SER A 305 -23.84 -19.68 12.89
CA SER A 305 -25.13 -20.36 12.74
C SER A 305 -26.29 -19.44 12.32
N GLU A 306 -26.12 -18.13 12.40
CA GLU A 306 -27.10 -17.16 11.87
C GLU A 306 -27.11 -17.10 10.34
N PHE A 307 -25.99 -17.48 9.68
CA PHE A 307 -25.94 -17.63 8.25
C PHE A 307 -26.49 -19.00 7.84
N TYR A 308 -27.21 -19.06 6.74
CA TYR A 308 -27.84 -20.32 6.32
C TYR A 308 -27.45 -20.78 4.90
N ASN A 309 -26.53 -20.06 4.23
CA ASN A 309 -26.11 -20.37 2.86
C ASN A 309 -24.60 -20.69 2.81
N PHE A 310 -24.19 -21.83 3.42
CA PHE A 310 -22.83 -22.33 3.33
C PHE A 310 -22.65 -23.17 2.07
N ILE A 311 -21.62 -22.85 1.29
CA ILE A 311 -21.29 -23.49 0.02
C ILE A 311 -19.92 -24.12 0.09
N GLU A 312 -19.86 -25.43 -0.15
CA GLU A 312 -18.61 -26.17 -0.32
C GLU A 312 -18.29 -26.34 -1.81
N PRO A 313 -17.01 -26.32 -2.23
CA PRO A 313 -16.64 -26.60 -3.62
C PRO A 313 -17.04 -28.04 -3.97
N SER A 314 -17.62 -28.22 -5.17
CA SER A 314 -17.90 -29.56 -5.67
C SER A 314 -16.60 -30.31 -5.98
N PRO A 315 -16.50 -31.64 -5.70
CA PRO A 315 -15.35 -32.44 -6.11
C PRO A 315 -15.05 -32.38 -7.62
N ALA A 316 -16.05 -32.07 -8.43
CA ALA A 316 -15.92 -31.94 -9.88
C ALA A 316 -15.27 -30.62 -10.34
N THR A 317 -15.11 -29.65 -9.45
CA THR A 317 -14.44 -28.36 -9.71
C THR A 317 -13.00 -28.31 -9.19
N TYR A 318 -12.53 -29.39 -8.58
CA TYR A 318 -11.12 -29.53 -8.20
C TYR A 318 -10.32 -29.86 -9.47
N VAL A 319 -9.95 -28.84 -10.20
CA VAL A 319 -8.85 -28.95 -11.17
C VAL A 319 -7.60 -28.97 -10.32
N ASP A 320 -6.74 -29.98 -10.50
CA ASP A 320 -5.50 -30.20 -9.77
C ASP A 320 -4.85 -28.87 -9.36
N GLU A 321 -4.62 -28.72 -8.06
CA GLU A 321 -3.85 -27.59 -7.51
C GLU A 321 -2.49 -27.56 -8.23
N VAL A 322 -2.35 -26.67 -9.18
CA VAL A 322 -1.02 -26.27 -9.60
C VAL A 322 -0.44 -25.52 -8.39
N PRO A 323 0.62 -26.02 -7.74
CA PRO A 323 1.25 -25.32 -6.64
C PRO A 323 1.67 -23.95 -7.16
N VAL A 324 0.93 -22.91 -6.80
CA VAL A 324 1.30 -21.53 -7.16
C VAL A 324 2.49 -21.18 -6.27
N GLN A 325 3.69 -21.43 -6.78
CA GLN A 325 4.91 -20.87 -6.21
C GLN A 325 4.80 -19.34 -6.35
N TYR A 326 4.60 -18.66 -5.21
CA TYR A 326 4.42 -17.23 -5.12
C TYR A 326 5.71 -16.42 -5.37
N ASN A 327 6.42 -16.70 -6.43
CA ASN A 327 7.50 -15.85 -6.89
C ASN A 327 6.98 -14.93 -8.00
N ALA A 328 6.82 -13.65 -7.66
CA ALA A 328 6.55 -12.52 -8.56
C ALA A 328 5.15 -12.40 -9.20
N ALA A 329 4.11 -13.02 -8.66
CA ALA A 329 2.76 -12.78 -9.15
C ALA A 329 2.30 -11.32 -8.89
N LYS A 330 1.94 -10.59 -9.94
CA LYS A 330 1.33 -9.26 -9.81
C LYS A 330 -0.17 -9.42 -9.52
N LYS A 331 -0.64 -8.79 -8.45
CA LYS A 331 -2.06 -8.68 -8.15
C LYS A 331 -2.61 -7.40 -8.80
N VAL A 332 -3.67 -7.52 -9.56
CA VAL A 332 -4.30 -6.40 -10.25
C VAL A 332 -5.80 -6.45 -10.01
N PHE A 333 -6.38 -5.31 -9.65
CA PHE A 333 -7.84 -5.15 -9.64
C PHE A 333 -8.30 -4.67 -11.02
N LEU A 334 -9.13 -5.44 -11.68
CA LEU A 334 -9.73 -5.07 -12.95
C LEU A 334 -11.25 -5.30 -12.87
N ASN A 335 -12.02 -4.25 -13.14
CA ASN A 335 -13.49 -4.28 -13.14
C ASN A 335 -14.11 -4.86 -11.85
N GLY A 336 -13.56 -4.50 -10.68
CA GLY A 336 -14.06 -4.96 -9.38
C GLY A 336 -13.67 -6.40 -9.01
N GLN A 337 -12.82 -7.05 -9.81
CA GLN A 337 -12.29 -8.38 -9.54
C GLN A 337 -10.80 -8.32 -9.22
N LEU A 338 -10.38 -8.97 -8.13
CA LEU A 338 -8.96 -9.20 -7.86
C LEU A 338 -8.47 -10.30 -8.81
N LEU A 339 -7.48 -9.96 -9.62
CA LEU A 339 -6.82 -10.86 -10.54
C LEU A 339 -5.37 -11.08 -10.10
N ILE A 340 -4.89 -12.29 -10.20
CA ILE A 340 -3.50 -12.65 -9.98
C ILE A 340 -2.87 -12.86 -11.35
N ILE A 341 -1.87 -12.05 -11.70
CA ILE A 341 -1.12 -12.18 -12.95
C ILE A 341 0.21 -12.86 -12.62
N ASN A 342 0.38 -14.05 -13.15
CA ASN A 342 1.63 -14.79 -13.07
C ASN A 342 2.08 -15.14 -14.50
N ASP A 343 3.27 -14.69 -14.91
CA ASP A 343 3.86 -14.94 -16.22
C ASP A 343 2.87 -14.73 -17.39
N ASP A 344 2.23 -13.56 -17.45
CA ASP A 344 1.21 -13.21 -18.46
C ASP A 344 -0.10 -14.02 -18.42
N ILE A 345 -0.27 -14.91 -17.46
CA ILE A 345 -1.54 -15.62 -17.24
C ILE A 345 -2.31 -14.90 -16.12
N ILE A 346 -3.57 -14.60 -16.42
CA ILE A 346 -4.48 -13.94 -15.47
C ILE A 346 -5.34 -15.01 -14.81
N TYR A 347 -5.35 -15.04 -13.49
CA TYR A 347 -6.22 -15.90 -12.68
C TYR A 347 -7.18 -15.05 -11.87
N ASN A 348 -8.42 -15.51 -11.68
CA ASN A 348 -9.29 -14.95 -10.65
C ASN A 348 -8.85 -15.47 -9.25
N ILE A 349 -9.45 -14.92 -8.21
CA ILE A 349 -9.17 -15.29 -6.80
C ILE A 349 -9.47 -16.76 -6.49
N MET A 350 -10.20 -17.46 -7.35
CA MET A 350 -10.51 -18.89 -7.25
C MET A 350 -9.49 -19.75 -7.98
N GLY A 351 -8.38 -19.18 -8.47
CA GLY A 351 -7.36 -19.89 -9.24
C GLY A 351 -7.78 -20.23 -10.67
N GLN A 352 -8.94 -19.76 -11.14
CA GLN A 352 -9.41 -20.03 -12.49
C GLN A 352 -8.73 -19.08 -13.48
N LYS A 353 -8.18 -19.63 -14.54
CA LYS A 353 -7.55 -18.89 -15.63
C LYS A 353 -8.58 -18.02 -16.34
N GLN A 354 -8.28 -16.73 -16.46
CA GLN A 354 -9.08 -15.78 -17.23
C GLN A 354 -8.45 -15.60 -18.62
N LEU A 355 -9.28 -15.51 -19.64
CA LEU A 355 -8.80 -15.14 -20.97
C LEU A 355 -8.39 -13.66 -20.96
N LYS A 356 -7.25 -13.33 -21.58
CA LYS A 356 -6.88 -11.92 -21.81
C LYS A 356 -8.04 -11.24 -22.55
N PRO A 357 -8.46 -10.04 -22.10
CA PRO A 357 -9.42 -9.24 -22.84
C PRO A 357 -8.89 -8.81 -24.19
#